data_7b902eb149e172c22eb8ca0556c31564
#
_entry.id   7b902eb149e172c22eb8ca0556c31564
#
_cell.length_a   1.000
_cell.length_b   1.000
_cell.length_c   1.000
_cell.angle_alpha   90.00
_cell.angle_beta   90.00
_cell.angle_gamma   90.00
#
_symmetry.space_group_name_H-M   'P 1'
#
loop_
_entity.id
_entity.type
_entity.pdbx_description
1 polymer ?
#
loop_
_entity_poly.entity_id
_entity_poly.type
_entity_poly.pdbx_seq_one_letter_code
_entity_poly.pdbx_strand_id
1 'polypeptide(L)'
;MSPARLALLVILLASLVRLILAAGMGLGIDESYMVAASHRFALSYFDHPFVSWWLELAIRRITGLQTPLVVRLPFIAIFAGTSWLMYRLTDRLFGAPSALWAVIALSVSPVFSLAFGTWVLPDGPLDFFLLAAALAMAKALGLAHPDRAAAPEPKYWLLAGLFIGLAMDSKYNAALNLIGALLFLLSDRAGRRALAGIWPWAACLIALLLFAPVLIWNATHHFASFAYQGDRAMGFGFYPLRPFIVWAGEALFVLPWLFVPMIVLMIGGLRPGAERKARFLAMLAVIPVMLFSVVALWSSRKILYHWAAPGYLMLFPLLGYWVTTLDHKRRVLVRRVAVGSAGLLVFSVLFIGAELNFGIIPGFNGLFPLGHSPEIQAVDWTGFRAQLRARGLLRRHHFAIAATRWFNAGKIGYALGPSVKVTVFDSDAHEFGFSVPPGSLIGDNILIVGTEGSSKALLNLYRPLFHSITVGKALIIRHHGRILLRLPVLEGVDLRRWPDAKR
;
A
#
# COMPACT_ATOMS: atom_id res chain seq x y z
N MET A 1 -34.92 5.04 -0.63
CA MET A 1 -33.78 5.25 -1.58
C MET A 1 -33.41 3.90 -2.20
N SER A 2 -33.01 3.88 -3.48
CA SER A 2 -32.51 2.65 -4.10
C SER A 2 -31.16 2.22 -3.47
N PRO A 3 -30.82 0.90 -3.51
CA PRO A 3 -29.53 0.43 -2.98
C PRO A 3 -28.31 1.14 -3.59
N ALA A 4 -28.37 1.50 -4.88
CA ALA A 4 -27.33 2.26 -5.54
C ALA A 4 -27.14 3.67 -4.96
N ARG A 5 -28.25 4.39 -4.70
CA ARG A 5 -28.18 5.72 -4.07
C ARG A 5 -27.64 5.65 -2.65
N LEU A 6 -28.00 4.62 -1.88
CA LEU A 6 -27.46 4.38 -0.55
C LEU A 6 -25.97 4.06 -0.60
N ALA A 7 -25.52 3.23 -1.55
CA ALA A 7 -24.11 2.94 -1.74
C ALA A 7 -23.31 4.20 -2.09
N LEU A 8 -23.82 5.04 -2.99
CA LEU A 8 -23.18 6.33 -3.30
C LEU A 8 -23.09 7.23 -2.07
N LEU A 9 -24.13 7.29 -1.24
CA LEU A 9 -24.11 8.05 0.02
C LEU A 9 -23.01 7.51 0.96
N VAL A 10 -22.90 6.19 1.13
CA VAL A 10 -21.86 5.57 1.94
C VAL A 10 -20.47 5.93 1.40
N ILE A 11 -20.26 5.85 0.08
CA ILE A 11 -18.98 6.19 -0.57
C ILE A 11 -18.64 7.68 -0.32
N LEU A 12 -19.59 8.58 -0.49
CA LEU A 12 -19.39 10.02 -0.28
C LEU A 12 -19.05 10.34 1.17
N LEU A 13 -19.81 9.80 2.14
CA LEU A 13 -19.54 10.02 3.56
C LEU A 13 -18.18 9.44 3.99
N ALA A 14 -17.85 8.24 3.54
CA ALA A 14 -16.56 7.63 3.80
C ALA A 14 -15.40 8.41 3.15
N SER A 15 -15.60 8.95 1.95
CA SER A 15 -14.60 9.82 1.29
C SER A 15 -14.42 11.14 2.03
N LEU A 16 -15.47 11.73 2.55
CA LEU A 16 -15.39 12.94 3.39
C LEU A 16 -14.55 12.69 4.65
N VAL A 17 -14.79 11.58 5.35
CA VAL A 17 -13.97 11.19 6.52
C VAL A 17 -12.50 11.06 6.13
N ARG A 18 -12.18 10.44 4.98
CA ARG A 18 -10.81 10.31 4.47
C ARG A 18 -10.17 11.66 4.12
N LEU A 19 -10.93 12.58 3.53
CA LEU A 19 -10.43 13.93 3.23
C LEU A 19 -10.11 14.71 4.50
N ILE A 20 -10.95 14.62 5.54
CA ILE A 20 -10.69 15.22 6.85
C ILE A 20 -9.42 14.63 7.47
N LEU A 21 -9.28 13.29 7.45
CA LEU A 21 -8.10 12.59 7.94
C LEU A 21 -6.84 13.01 7.17
N ALA A 22 -6.93 13.06 5.83
CA ALA A 22 -5.83 13.44 4.95
C ALA A 22 -5.35 14.87 5.18
N ALA A 23 -6.26 15.78 5.51
CA ALA A 23 -5.93 17.18 5.81
C ALA A 23 -5.36 17.36 7.23
N GLY A 24 -5.80 16.53 8.18
CA GLY A 24 -5.46 16.67 9.60
C GLY A 24 -4.22 15.90 10.04
N MET A 25 -3.58 15.09 9.18
CA MET A 25 -2.43 14.26 9.54
C MET A 25 -1.29 14.45 8.57
N GLY A 26 -0.05 14.57 9.09
CA GLY A 26 1.17 14.51 8.30
C GLY A 26 1.33 13.17 7.57
N LEU A 27 2.32 13.10 6.68
CA LEU A 27 2.59 11.86 5.94
C LEU A 27 3.26 10.82 6.84
N GLY A 28 2.82 9.58 6.73
CA GLY A 28 3.49 8.44 7.32
C GLY A 28 4.91 8.23 6.79
N ILE A 29 5.63 7.29 7.38
CA ILE A 29 7.00 6.94 6.94
C ILE A 29 6.98 6.48 5.48
N ASP A 30 6.14 5.49 5.17
CA ASP A 30 6.05 4.93 3.80
C ASP A 30 5.56 5.96 2.79
N GLU A 31 4.57 6.79 3.16
CA GLU A 31 4.06 7.87 2.30
C GLU A 31 5.16 8.90 2.01
N SER A 32 5.88 9.36 3.06
CA SER A 32 6.98 10.31 2.90
C SER A 32 8.09 9.76 1.99
N TYR A 33 8.38 8.46 2.13
CA TYR A 33 9.31 7.75 1.27
C TYR A 33 8.83 7.72 -0.18
N MET A 34 7.57 7.31 -0.42
CA MET A 34 7.02 7.25 -1.77
C MET A 34 7.03 8.63 -2.44
N VAL A 35 6.63 9.67 -1.72
CA VAL A 35 6.66 11.05 -2.22
C VAL A 35 8.08 11.52 -2.52
N ALA A 36 9.05 11.25 -1.65
CA ALA A 36 10.45 11.64 -1.87
C ALA A 36 11.08 10.90 -3.07
N ALA A 37 10.82 9.60 -3.19
CA ALA A 37 11.35 8.78 -4.29
C ALA A 37 10.72 9.15 -5.65
N SER A 38 9.42 9.54 -5.67
CA SER A 38 8.74 10.00 -6.89
C SER A 38 9.26 11.33 -7.44
N HIS A 39 10.13 12.02 -6.73
CA HIS A 39 10.77 13.23 -7.27
C HIS A 39 11.52 12.97 -8.57
N ARG A 40 11.96 11.75 -8.81
CA ARG A 40 12.56 11.31 -10.08
C ARG A 40 11.63 10.34 -10.79
N PHE A 41 11.39 10.62 -12.07
CA PHE A 41 10.66 9.70 -12.92
C PHE A 41 11.51 8.48 -13.24
N ALA A 42 10.93 7.28 -13.04
CA ALA A 42 11.52 6.01 -13.45
C ALA A 42 10.43 5.11 -14.06
N LEU A 43 10.85 4.11 -14.87
CA LEU A 43 9.94 3.14 -15.48
C LEU A 43 9.37 2.16 -14.46
N SER A 44 10.08 1.95 -13.37
CA SER A 44 9.65 1.23 -12.16
C SER A 44 10.51 1.70 -10.99
N TYR A 45 10.26 1.19 -9.80
CA TYR A 45 10.99 1.54 -8.60
C TYR A 45 11.37 0.26 -7.84
N PHE A 46 12.32 0.39 -6.91
CA PHE A 46 12.90 -0.76 -6.21
C PHE A 46 11.87 -1.59 -5.44
N ASP A 47 10.99 -0.94 -4.67
CA ASP A 47 10.06 -1.66 -3.78
C ASP A 47 8.83 -2.18 -4.49
N HIS A 48 8.31 -1.40 -5.43
CA HIS A 48 7.04 -1.63 -6.11
C HIS A 48 7.07 -1.07 -7.53
N PRO A 49 6.21 -1.58 -8.44
CA PRO A 49 5.97 -1.00 -9.75
C PRO A 49 5.48 0.46 -9.68
N PHE A 50 5.42 1.12 -10.82
CA PHE A 50 5.40 2.58 -10.97
C PHE A 50 4.06 3.30 -10.67
N VAL A 51 2.90 2.64 -10.71
CA VAL A 51 1.60 3.34 -10.76
C VAL A 51 1.42 4.34 -9.61
N SER A 52 1.70 3.95 -8.37
CA SER A 52 1.52 4.84 -7.22
C SER A 52 2.49 6.03 -7.22
N TRP A 53 3.72 5.81 -7.67
CA TRP A 53 4.75 6.84 -7.82
C TRP A 53 4.37 7.86 -8.92
N TRP A 54 3.83 7.37 -10.03
CA TRP A 54 3.39 8.24 -11.12
C TRP A 54 2.13 9.03 -10.77
N LEU A 55 1.22 8.47 -9.98
CA LEU A 55 0.04 9.18 -9.46
C LEU A 55 0.47 10.36 -8.57
N GLU A 56 1.42 10.16 -7.68
CA GLU A 56 1.98 11.22 -6.85
C GLU A 56 2.70 12.27 -7.69
N LEU A 57 3.59 11.83 -8.59
CA LEU A 57 4.29 12.71 -9.51
C LEU A 57 3.31 13.54 -10.36
N ALA A 58 2.24 12.95 -10.85
CA ALA A 58 1.23 13.62 -11.65
C ALA A 58 0.49 14.70 -10.87
N ILE A 59 -0.04 14.37 -9.67
CA ILE A 59 -0.78 15.36 -8.86
C ILE A 59 0.11 16.52 -8.43
N ARG A 60 1.37 16.25 -8.09
CA ARG A 60 2.34 17.28 -7.76
C ARG A 60 2.67 18.18 -8.97
N ARG A 61 2.81 17.62 -10.17
CA ARG A 61 3.04 18.40 -11.40
C ARG A 61 1.85 19.26 -11.79
N ILE A 62 0.63 18.73 -11.61
CA ILE A 62 -0.61 19.44 -11.95
C ILE A 62 -0.87 20.59 -10.98
N THR A 63 -0.66 20.37 -9.68
CA THR A 63 -1.02 21.34 -8.63
C THR A 63 0.13 22.26 -8.22
N GLY A 64 1.37 21.86 -8.44
CA GLY A 64 2.56 22.51 -7.88
C GLY A 64 2.71 22.34 -6.35
N LEU A 65 1.84 21.57 -5.71
CA LEU A 65 1.76 21.40 -4.27
C LEU A 65 2.15 19.97 -3.84
N GLN A 66 2.68 19.87 -2.62
CA GLN A 66 3.11 18.61 -2.02
C GLN A 66 2.65 18.52 -0.56
N THR A 67 1.44 19.01 -0.27
CA THR A 67 0.84 18.88 1.07
C THR A 67 0.26 17.48 1.29
N PRO A 68 0.09 17.01 2.55
CA PRO A 68 -0.47 15.69 2.83
C PRO A 68 -1.82 15.45 2.18
N LEU A 69 -2.70 16.45 2.17
CA LEU A 69 -4.00 16.35 1.50
C LEU A 69 -3.84 16.14 -0.01
N VAL A 70 -3.01 16.96 -0.65
CA VAL A 70 -2.86 16.95 -2.12
C VAL A 70 -2.31 15.61 -2.62
N VAL A 71 -1.27 15.08 -1.98
CA VAL A 71 -0.66 13.81 -2.41
C VAL A 71 -1.57 12.61 -2.18
N ARG A 72 -2.52 12.69 -1.23
CA ARG A 72 -3.52 11.65 -0.93
C ARG A 72 -4.77 11.72 -1.83
N LEU A 73 -5.06 12.87 -2.46
CA LEU A 73 -6.27 13.04 -3.29
C LEU A 73 -6.45 11.95 -4.36
N PRO A 74 -5.45 11.58 -5.16
CA PRO A 74 -5.60 10.54 -6.17
C PRO A 74 -6.00 9.19 -5.55
N PHE A 75 -5.43 8.84 -4.40
CA PHE A 75 -5.68 7.58 -3.72
C PHE A 75 -7.09 7.53 -3.13
N ILE A 76 -7.57 8.64 -2.54
CA ILE A 76 -8.95 8.77 -2.05
C ILE A 76 -9.95 8.67 -3.21
N ALA A 77 -9.68 9.32 -4.34
CA ALA A 77 -10.54 9.26 -5.52
C ALA A 77 -10.57 7.84 -6.13
N ILE A 78 -9.41 7.18 -6.24
CA ILE A 78 -9.30 5.79 -6.71
C ILE A 78 -10.09 4.86 -5.79
N PHE A 79 -10.02 5.03 -4.47
CA PHE A 79 -10.76 4.17 -3.54
C PHE A 79 -12.27 4.43 -3.55
N ALA A 80 -12.72 5.64 -3.84
CA ALA A 80 -14.13 5.89 -4.13
C ALA A 80 -14.56 5.09 -5.38
N GLY A 81 -13.72 5.07 -6.42
CA GLY A 81 -13.89 4.22 -7.60
C GLY A 81 -13.87 2.72 -7.26
N THR A 82 -12.95 2.27 -6.40
CA THR A 82 -12.88 0.89 -5.88
C THR A 82 -14.19 0.48 -5.21
N SER A 83 -14.72 1.34 -4.34
CA SER A 83 -16.00 1.11 -3.67
C SER A 83 -17.18 1.03 -4.66
N TRP A 84 -17.15 1.85 -5.71
CA TRP A 84 -18.14 1.78 -6.78
C TRP A 84 -17.97 0.52 -7.65
N LEU A 85 -16.75 0.10 -7.96
CA LEU A 85 -16.49 -1.16 -8.65
C LEU A 85 -16.91 -2.37 -7.82
N MET A 86 -16.72 -2.33 -6.50
CA MET A 86 -17.24 -3.33 -5.56
C MET A 86 -18.77 -3.44 -5.68
N TYR A 87 -19.48 -2.28 -5.70
CA TYR A 87 -20.91 -2.24 -5.95
C TYR A 87 -21.26 -2.90 -7.29
N ARG A 88 -20.60 -2.49 -8.37
CA ARG A 88 -20.90 -2.96 -9.74
C ARG A 88 -20.65 -4.45 -9.95
N LEU A 89 -19.55 -4.97 -9.39
CA LEU A 89 -19.22 -6.41 -9.43
C LEU A 89 -20.25 -7.20 -8.64
N THR A 90 -20.56 -6.77 -7.42
CA THR A 90 -21.50 -7.49 -6.55
C THR A 90 -22.93 -7.42 -7.09
N ASP A 91 -23.37 -6.27 -7.59
CA ASP A 91 -24.69 -6.09 -8.20
C ASP A 91 -24.87 -6.99 -9.44
N ARG A 92 -23.81 -7.10 -10.25
CA ARG A 92 -23.82 -8.02 -11.39
C ARG A 92 -23.96 -9.47 -10.98
N LEU A 93 -23.25 -9.90 -9.94
CA LEU A 93 -23.21 -11.31 -9.54
C LEU A 93 -24.37 -11.71 -8.64
N PHE A 94 -24.80 -10.85 -7.73
CA PHE A 94 -25.71 -11.18 -6.63
C PHE A 94 -26.86 -10.18 -6.42
N GLY A 95 -26.95 -9.15 -7.22
CA GLY A 95 -28.00 -8.12 -7.14
C GLY A 95 -27.69 -6.96 -6.21
N ALA A 96 -28.47 -5.87 -6.38
CA ALA A 96 -28.25 -4.57 -5.73
C ALA A 96 -28.28 -4.58 -4.18
N PRO A 97 -29.14 -5.35 -3.50
CA PRO A 97 -29.09 -5.44 -2.04
C PRO A 97 -27.77 -6.02 -1.51
N SER A 98 -27.24 -7.06 -2.17
CA SER A 98 -25.94 -7.66 -1.84
C SER A 98 -24.81 -6.68 -2.07
N ALA A 99 -24.88 -5.89 -3.14
CA ALA A 99 -23.91 -4.87 -3.49
C ALA A 99 -23.80 -3.77 -2.43
N LEU A 100 -24.92 -3.32 -1.90
CA LEU A 100 -24.93 -2.35 -0.81
C LEU A 100 -24.21 -2.87 0.43
N TRP A 101 -24.46 -4.12 0.84
CA TRP A 101 -23.80 -4.73 1.99
C TRP A 101 -22.29 -4.94 1.76
N ALA A 102 -21.88 -5.30 0.55
CA ALA A 102 -20.47 -5.41 0.21
C ALA A 102 -19.73 -4.06 0.34
N VAL A 103 -20.35 -2.95 -0.13
CA VAL A 103 -19.79 -1.59 0.01
C VAL A 103 -19.74 -1.16 1.48
N ILE A 104 -20.78 -1.44 2.27
CA ILE A 104 -20.78 -1.14 3.71
C ILE A 104 -19.65 -1.90 4.40
N ALA A 105 -19.53 -3.21 4.16
CA ALA A 105 -18.48 -4.04 4.76
C ALA A 105 -17.07 -3.56 4.38
N LEU A 106 -16.83 -3.23 3.10
CA LEU A 106 -15.57 -2.65 2.63
C LEU A 106 -15.26 -1.31 3.34
N SER A 107 -16.28 -0.46 3.52
CA SER A 107 -16.11 0.87 4.12
C SER A 107 -15.83 0.84 5.62
N VAL A 108 -16.23 -0.22 6.34
CA VAL A 108 -15.96 -0.36 7.78
C VAL A 108 -14.71 -1.19 8.08
N SER A 109 -14.10 -1.83 7.08
CA SER A 109 -12.86 -2.60 7.26
C SER A 109 -11.66 -1.65 7.34
N PRO A 110 -10.90 -1.63 8.46
CA PRO A 110 -9.86 -0.62 8.70
C PRO A 110 -8.76 -0.61 7.65
N VAL A 111 -8.24 -1.77 7.25
CA VAL A 111 -7.16 -1.87 6.27
C VAL A 111 -7.57 -1.26 4.92
N PHE A 112 -8.78 -1.56 4.45
CA PHE A 112 -9.27 -1.01 3.17
C PHE A 112 -9.68 0.45 3.31
N SER A 113 -10.45 0.78 4.36
CA SER A 113 -11.02 2.10 4.50
C SER A 113 -10.00 3.18 4.87
N LEU A 114 -9.05 2.88 5.75
CA LEU A 114 -8.05 3.85 6.20
C LEU A 114 -6.75 3.73 5.40
N ALA A 115 -6.09 2.56 5.43
CA ALA A 115 -4.78 2.43 4.81
C ALA A 115 -4.87 2.57 3.28
N PHE A 116 -5.59 1.66 2.61
CA PHE A 116 -5.64 1.64 1.14
C PHE A 116 -6.53 2.74 0.55
N GLY A 117 -7.50 3.19 1.34
CA GLY A 117 -8.43 4.24 0.92
C GLY A 117 -7.94 5.67 1.14
N THR A 118 -6.81 5.88 1.85
CA THR A 118 -6.36 7.23 2.19
C THR A 118 -4.88 7.45 1.92
N TRP A 119 -4.02 6.49 2.29
CA TRP A 119 -2.57 6.69 2.27
C TRP A 119 -1.97 6.52 0.87
N VAL A 120 -0.83 7.16 0.66
CA VAL A 120 -0.04 7.02 -0.57
C VAL A 120 0.65 5.65 -0.55
N LEU A 121 -0.08 4.62 -0.99
CA LEU A 121 0.36 3.23 -0.98
C LEU A 121 -0.01 2.54 -2.30
N PRO A 122 0.75 1.51 -2.73
CA PRO A 122 0.47 0.76 -3.95
C PRO A 122 -0.82 -0.07 -3.88
N ASP A 123 -1.32 -0.33 -2.68
CA ASP A 123 -2.51 -1.15 -2.42
C ASP A 123 -3.80 -0.49 -2.92
N GLY A 124 -3.93 0.84 -2.82
CA GLY A 124 -5.13 1.54 -3.31
C GLY A 124 -5.39 1.34 -4.80
N PRO A 125 -4.43 1.66 -5.70
CA PRO A 125 -4.55 1.39 -7.13
C PRO A 125 -4.66 -0.10 -7.45
N LEU A 126 -3.94 -0.98 -6.74
CA LEU A 126 -4.05 -2.43 -6.88
C LEU A 126 -5.49 -2.90 -6.72
N ASP A 127 -6.16 -2.52 -5.64
CA ASP A 127 -7.53 -2.91 -5.31
C ASP A 127 -8.52 -2.45 -6.40
N PHE A 128 -8.34 -1.22 -6.89
CA PHE A 128 -9.16 -0.68 -7.97
C PHE A 128 -9.05 -1.52 -9.24
N PHE A 129 -7.83 -1.78 -9.69
CA PHE A 129 -7.60 -2.50 -10.93
C PHE A 129 -7.95 -3.99 -10.82
N LEU A 130 -7.76 -4.62 -9.67
CA LEU A 130 -8.20 -5.99 -9.44
C LEU A 130 -9.72 -6.13 -9.51
N LEU A 131 -10.50 -5.21 -8.91
CA LEU A 131 -11.96 -5.24 -9.02
C LEU A 131 -12.44 -4.95 -10.44
N ALA A 132 -11.79 -4.02 -11.14
CA ALA A 132 -12.07 -3.73 -12.54
C ALA A 132 -11.80 -4.96 -13.43
N ALA A 133 -10.70 -5.65 -13.20
CA ALA A 133 -10.36 -6.90 -13.88
C ALA A 133 -11.38 -8.01 -13.60
N ALA A 134 -11.74 -8.21 -12.31
CA ALA A 134 -12.73 -9.20 -11.91
C ALA A 134 -14.11 -8.92 -12.55
N LEU A 135 -14.54 -7.65 -12.60
CA LEU A 135 -15.78 -7.25 -13.28
C LEU A 135 -15.71 -7.50 -14.78
N ALA A 136 -14.60 -7.19 -15.43
CA ALA A 136 -14.39 -7.45 -16.85
C ALA A 136 -14.38 -8.95 -17.13
N MET A 137 -13.68 -9.75 -16.33
CA MET A 137 -13.69 -11.22 -16.45
C MET A 137 -15.10 -11.80 -16.23
N ALA A 138 -15.86 -11.31 -15.24
CA ALA A 138 -17.22 -11.74 -15.01
C ALA A 138 -18.12 -11.49 -16.23
N LYS A 139 -17.96 -10.36 -16.93
CA LYS A 139 -18.66 -10.07 -18.18
C LYS A 139 -18.20 -10.97 -19.33
N ALA A 140 -16.89 -11.14 -19.48
CA ALA A 140 -16.32 -12.00 -20.52
C ALA A 140 -16.79 -13.46 -20.41
N LEU A 141 -17.02 -13.94 -19.17
CA LEU A 141 -17.46 -15.32 -18.87
C LEU A 141 -18.97 -15.48 -18.73
N GLY A 142 -19.76 -14.41 -18.90
CA GLY A 142 -21.21 -14.42 -18.72
C GLY A 142 -21.65 -14.68 -17.29
N LEU A 143 -20.81 -14.35 -16.28
CA LEU A 143 -21.19 -14.48 -14.86
C LEU A 143 -22.14 -13.33 -14.48
N ALA A 144 -23.37 -13.68 -14.06
CA ALA A 144 -24.38 -12.69 -13.65
C ALA A 144 -25.40 -13.30 -12.69
N HIS A 145 -26.19 -12.43 -12.05
CA HIS A 145 -27.40 -12.80 -11.34
C HIS A 145 -28.42 -13.41 -12.33
N PRO A 146 -29.24 -14.41 -11.94
CA PRO A 146 -30.21 -15.04 -12.84
C PRO A 146 -31.09 -14.04 -13.60
N ASP A 147 -31.59 -12.99 -12.93
CA ASP A 147 -32.43 -11.97 -13.54
C ASP A 147 -31.68 -11.06 -14.54
N ARG A 148 -30.38 -11.18 -14.62
CA ARG A 148 -29.48 -10.41 -15.51
C ARG A 148 -28.63 -11.34 -16.37
N ALA A 149 -29.14 -12.55 -16.62
CA ALA A 149 -28.43 -13.54 -17.45
C ALA A 149 -28.01 -12.88 -18.77
N ALA A 150 -26.71 -12.81 -19.00
CA ALA A 150 -26.13 -12.24 -20.19
C ALA A 150 -25.20 -13.28 -20.84
N ALA A 151 -25.22 -13.31 -22.18
CA ALA A 151 -24.26 -14.10 -22.92
C ALA A 151 -22.82 -13.64 -22.59
N PRO A 152 -21.83 -14.54 -22.68
CA PRO A 152 -20.42 -14.16 -22.60
C PRO A 152 -20.09 -13.08 -23.64
N GLU A 153 -19.39 -12.04 -23.22
CA GLU A 153 -18.96 -10.94 -24.09
C GLU A 153 -17.42 -10.93 -24.22
N PRO A 154 -16.86 -11.65 -25.20
CA PRO A 154 -15.40 -11.85 -25.31
C PRO A 154 -14.57 -10.57 -25.35
N LYS A 155 -15.12 -9.46 -25.88
CA LYS A 155 -14.44 -8.15 -25.90
C LYS A 155 -13.97 -7.66 -24.52
N TYR A 156 -14.63 -8.09 -23.44
CA TYR A 156 -14.23 -7.72 -22.07
C TYR A 156 -12.94 -8.40 -21.62
N TRP A 157 -12.42 -9.40 -22.33
CA TRP A 157 -11.09 -9.91 -22.09
C TRP A 157 -10.02 -8.86 -22.30
N LEU A 158 -10.17 -7.97 -23.30
CA LEU A 158 -9.23 -6.88 -23.55
C LEU A 158 -9.18 -5.91 -22.36
N LEU A 159 -10.35 -5.58 -21.79
CA LEU A 159 -10.41 -4.77 -20.57
C LEU A 159 -9.85 -5.52 -19.35
N ALA A 160 -10.07 -6.83 -19.26
CA ALA A 160 -9.46 -7.64 -18.20
C ALA A 160 -7.93 -7.59 -18.31
N GLY A 161 -7.36 -7.74 -19.52
CA GLY A 161 -5.93 -7.61 -19.77
C GLY A 161 -5.37 -6.25 -19.39
N LEU A 162 -6.08 -5.17 -19.79
CA LEU A 162 -5.71 -3.81 -19.40
C LEU A 162 -5.64 -3.64 -17.87
N PHE A 163 -6.70 -4.05 -17.16
CA PHE A 163 -6.74 -3.87 -15.71
C PHE A 163 -5.82 -4.83 -14.95
N ILE A 164 -5.59 -6.03 -15.46
CA ILE A 164 -4.60 -6.96 -14.91
C ILE A 164 -3.19 -6.36 -15.03
N GLY A 165 -2.82 -5.82 -16.20
CA GLY A 165 -1.54 -5.15 -16.40
C GLY A 165 -1.36 -4.00 -15.41
N LEU A 166 -2.33 -3.10 -15.31
CA LEU A 166 -2.29 -1.98 -14.37
C LEU A 166 -2.30 -2.42 -12.89
N ALA A 167 -2.93 -3.55 -12.54
CA ALA A 167 -2.84 -4.13 -11.20
C ALA A 167 -1.42 -4.63 -10.92
N MET A 168 -0.79 -5.32 -11.89
CA MET A 168 0.62 -5.74 -11.80
C MET A 168 1.56 -4.55 -11.71
N ASP A 169 1.29 -3.46 -12.43
CA ASP A 169 2.03 -2.20 -12.39
C ASP A 169 1.79 -1.39 -11.10
N SER A 170 0.79 -1.76 -10.32
CA SER A 170 0.56 -1.20 -8.98
C SER A 170 1.33 -1.98 -7.91
N LYS A 171 1.20 -3.30 -7.90
CA LYS A 171 1.86 -4.17 -6.90
C LYS A 171 1.99 -5.60 -7.41
N TYR A 172 3.15 -6.22 -7.18
CA TYR A 172 3.43 -7.60 -7.60
C TYR A 172 2.44 -8.64 -7.06
N ASN A 173 1.78 -8.35 -5.91
CA ASN A 173 0.78 -9.25 -5.31
C ASN A 173 -0.42 -9.53 -6.23
N ALA A 174 -0.67 -8.69 -7.24
CA ALA A 174 -1.69 -8.96 -8.27
C ALA A 174 -1.50 -10.32 -8.95
N ALA A 175 -0.25 -10.80 -9.08
CA ALA A 175 0.06 -12.11 -9.63
C ALA A 175 -0.64 -13.26 -8.90
N LEU A 176 -0.89 -13.12 -7.60
CA LEU A 176 -1.55 -14.15 -6.80
C LEU A 176 -3.03 -14.29 -7.17
N ASN A 177 -3.71 -13.18 -7.44
CA ASN A 177 -5.09 -13.19 -7.94
C ASN A 177 -5.16 -13.74 -9.37
N LEU A 178 -4.14 -13.49 -10.20
CA LEU A 178 -4.02 -14.07 -11.53
C LEU A 178 -3.90 -15.60 -11.50
N ILE A 179 -3.11 -16.13 -10.59
CA ILE A 179 -3.02 -17.59 -10.38
C ILE A 179 -4.41 -18.14 -10.02
N GLY A 180 -5.11 -17.48 -9.09
CA GLY A 180 -6.50 -17.84 -8.76
C GLY A 180 -7.45 -17.78 -9.95
N ALA A 181 -7.34 -16.75 -10.80
CA ALA A 181 -8.12 -16.63 -12.03
C ALA A 181 -7.83 -17.76 -13.01
N LEU A 182 -6.56 -18.11 -13.20
CA LEU A 182 -6.17 -19.25 -14.05
C LEU A 182 -6.72 -20.57 -13.52
N LEU A 183 -6.63 -20.82 -12.21
CA LEU A 183 -7.19 -22.01 -11.57
C LEU A 183 -8.71 -22.08 -11.79
N PHE A 184 -9.42 -20.96 -11.68
CA PHE A 184 -10.83 -20.90 -12.02
C PHE A 184 -11.08 -21.27 -13.49
N LEU A 185 -10.37 -20.67 -14.42
CA LEU A 185 -10.54 -20.94 -15.86
C LEU A 185 -10.27 -22.41 -16.21
N LEU A 186 -9.27 -23.01 -15.60
CA LEU A 186 -8.92 -24.43 -15.80
C LEU A 186 -9.96 -25.38 -15.17
N SER A 187 -10.54 -25.03 -14.03
CA SER A 187 -11.54 -25.84 -13.33
C SER A 187 -12.96 -25.69 -13.93
N ASP A 188 -13.26 -24.58 -14.59
CA ASP A 188 -14.57 -24.25 -15.15
C ASP A 188 -14.69 -24.68 -16.62
N ARG A 189 -15.80 -25.37 -16.99
CA ARG A 189 -16.00 -25.84 -18.39
C ARG A 189 -16.02 -24.68 -19.39
N ALA A 190 -16.71 -23.59 -19.07
CA ALA A 190 -16.76 -22.42 -19.93
C ALA A 190 -15.43 -21.64 -19.91
N GLY A 191 -14.71 -21.66 -18.78
CA GLY A 191 -13.35 -21.15 -18.67
C GLY A 191 -12.38 -21.85 -19.62
N ARG A 192 -12.37 -23.18 -19.64
CA ARG A 192 -11.55 -23.96 -20.60
C ARG A 192 -11.90 -23.68 -22.05
N ARG A 193 -13.21 -23.51 -22.38
CA ARG A 193 -13.61 -23.10 -23.72
C ARG A 193 -13.11 -21.70 -24.08
N ALA A 194 -13.14 -20.77 -23.14
CA ALA A 194 -12.60 -19.44 -23.35
C ALA A 194 -11.07 -19.48 -23.61
N LEU A 195 -10.31 -20.30 -22.88
CA LEU A 195 -8.87 -20.50 -23.08
C LEU A 195 -8.51 -21.11 -24.45
N ALA A 196 -9.44 -21.86 -25.08
CA ALA A 196 -9.26 -22.34 -26.43
C ALA A 196 -9.42 -21.24 -27.49
N GLY A 197 -9.98 -20.08 -27.15
CA GLY A 197 -10.13 -18.92 -28.03
C GLY A 197 -8.99 -17.92 -27.91
N ILE A 198 -8.96 -16.94 -28.82
CA ILE A 198 -7.88 -15.92 -28.87
C ILE A 198 -7.96 -14.87 -27.75
N TRP A 199 -9.15 -14.57 -27.22
CA TRP A 199 -9.39 -13.42 -26.37
C TRP A 199 -8.62 -13.41 -25.03
N PRO A 200 -8.54 -14.51 -24.26
CA PRO A 200 -7.72 -14.54 -23.05
C PRO A 200 -6.22 -14.34 -23.34
N TRP A 201 -5.75 -14.83 -24.47
CA TRP A 201 -4.35 -14.66 -24.87
C TRP A 201 -4.05 -13.21 -25.31
N ALA A 202 -4.99 -12.56 -26.00
CA ALA A 202 -4.92 -11.13 -26.28
C ALA A 202 -4.89 -10.30 -24.97
N ALA A 203 -5.67 -10.70 -23.96
CA ALA A 203 -5.62 -10.09 -22.62
C ALA A 203 -4.26 -10.27 -21.95
N CYS A 204 -3.67 -11.48 -22.03
CA CYS A 204 -2.32 -11.74 -21.53
C CYS A 204 -1.26 -10.86 -22.23
N LEU A 205 -1.37 -10.73 -23.56
CA LEU A 205 -0.44 -9.86 -24.32
C LEU A 205 -0.56 -8.39 -23.89
N ILE A 206 -1.78 -7.87 -23.74
CA ILE A 206 -2.01 -6.49 -23.27
C ILE A 206 -1.40 -6.31 -21.88
N ALA A 207 -1.65 -7.23 -20.94
CA ALA A 207 -1.10 -7.16 -19.59
C ALA A 207 0.43 -7.19 -19.59
N LEU A 208 1.04 -8.03 -20.43
CA LEU A 208 2.49 -8.12 -20.58
C LEU A 208 3.09 -6.85 -21.18
N LEU A 209 2.45 -6.27 -22.20
CA LEU A 209 2.89 -5.01 -22.79
C LEU A 209 2.84 -3.84 -21.79
N LEU A 210 1.81 -3.79 -20.95
CA LEU A 210 1.72 -2.78 -19.88
C LEU A 210 2.80 -3.00 -18.82
N PHE A 211 3.13 -4.25 -18.49
CA PHE A 211 4.16 -4.60 -17.52
C PHE A 211 5.59 -4.48 -18.07
N ALA A 212 5.77 -4.23 -19.38
CA ALA A 212 7.08 -4.10 -20.01
C ALA A 212 7.99 -3.04 -19.36
N PRO A 213 7.53 -1.85 -18.93
CA PRO A 213 8.37 -0.88 -18.23
C PRO A 213 9.02 -1.46 -16.98
N VAL A 214 8.28 -2.26 -16.21
CA VAL A 214 8.79 -2.94 -14.99
C VAL A 214 9.86 -3.97 -15.34
N LEU A 215 9.64 -4.75 -16.42
CA LEU A 215 10.62 -5.73 -16.91
C LEU A 215 11.91 -5.04 -17.39
N ILE A 216 11.78 -3.96 -18.16
CA ILE A 216 12.91 -3.17 -18.65
C ILE A 216 13.72 -2.59 -17.47
N TRP A 217 13.04 -2.00 -16.50
CA TRP A 217 13.70 -1.45 -15.30
C TRP A 217 14.46 -2.55 -14.55
N ASN A 218 13.83 -3.68 -14.29
CA ASN A 218 14.48 -4.80 -13.60
C ASN A 218 15.69 -5.33 -14.39
N ALA A 219 15.58 -5.50 -15.70
CA ALA A 219 16.66 -5.97 -16.53
C ALA A 219 17.89 -5.01 -16.52
N THR A 220 17.64 -3.71 -16.46
CA THR A 220 18.70 -2.69 -16.39
C THR A 220 19.25 -2.45 -14.98
N HIS A 221 18.58 -2.96 -13.95
CA HIS A 221 18.97 -2.84 -12.54
C HIS A 221 19.23 -4.21 -11.87
N HIS A 222 19.76 -5.18 -12.62
CA HIS A 222 20.18 -6.50 -12.13
C HIS A 222 19.06 -7.26 -11.39
N PHE A 223 17.80 -7.10 -11.81
CA PHE A 223 16.60 -7.70 -11.19
C PHE A 223 16.43 -7.37 -9.70
N ALA A 224 16.92 -6.21 -9.28
CA ALA A 224 16.97 -5.82 -7.88
C ALA A 224 15.60 -5.83 -7.19
N SER A 225 14.53 -5.35 -7.88
CA SER A 225 13.17 -5.35 -7.32
C SER A 225 12.62 -6.75 -7.15
N PHE A 226 12.84 -7.64 -8.11
CA PHE A 226 12.39 -9.03 -8.02
C PHE A 226 13.16 -9.81 -6.96
N ALA A 227 14.47 -9.59 -6.85
CA ALA A 227 15.31 -10.19 -5.80
C ALA A 227 14.84 -9.75 -4.41
N TYR A 228 14.54 -8.47 -4.21
CA TYR A 228 14.02 -7.93 -2.95
C TYR A 228 12.67 -8.56 -2.56
N GLN A 229 11.76 -8.73 -3.52
CA GLN A 229 10.47 -9.38 -3.23
C GLN A 229 10.64 -10.88 -2.95
N GLY A 230 11.53 -11.55 -3.67
CA GLY A 230 11.85 -12.98 -3.47
C GLY A 230 12.48 -13.26 -2.11
N ASP A 231 13.39 -12.41 -1.63
CA ASP A 231 14.05 -12.54 -0.33
C ASP A 231 13.05 -12.58 0.85
N ARG A 232 11.89 -11.97 0.71
CA ARG A 232 10.83 -12.00 1.73
C ARG A 232 10.25 -13.39 1.97
N ALA A 233 10.31 -14.28 0.97
CA ALA A 233 9.89 -15.68 1.10
C ALA A 233 11.05 -16.61 1.55
N MET A 234 12.28 -16.09 1.58
CA MET A 234 13.48 -16.85 1.93
C MET A 234 13.63 -16.99 3.46
N GLY A 235 14.39 -17.99 3.85
CA GLY A 235 14.69 -18.32 5.23
C GLY A 235 14.30 -19.77 5.51
N PHE A 236 15.11 -20.48 6.29
CA PHE A 236 14.88 -21.88 6.61
C PHE A 236 14.73 -22.03 8.13
N GLY A 237 13.50 -22.11 8.54
CA GLY A 237 13.11 -22.40 9.91
C GLY A 237 11.82 -23.22 9.93
N PHE A 238 11.40 -23.68 11.09
CA PHE A 238 10.10 -24.28 11.27
C PHE A 238 9.35 -23.55 12.38
N TYR A 239 8.29 -22.84 12.01
CA TYR A 239 7.55 -21.94 12.90
C TYR A 239 6.04 -22.25 12.90
N PRO A 240 5.60 -23.37 13.51
CA PRO A 240 4.23 -23.87 13.38
C PRO A 240 3.14 -22.93 13.94
N LEU A 241 3.51 -22.04 14.87
CA LEU A 241 2.56 -21.07 15.44
C LEU A 241 2.43 -19.77 14.63
N ARG A 242 3.36 -19.46 13.75
CA ARG A 242 3.33 -18.21 12.98
C ARG A 242 2.11 -18.05 12.05
N PRO A 243 1.59 -19.09 11.36
CA PRO A 243 0.35 -18.97 10.60
C PRO A 243 -0.82 -18.45 11.42
N PHE A 244 -0.96 -18.89 12.66
CA PHE A 244 -2.02 -18.42 13.56
C PHE A 244 -1.83 -16.96 13.96
N ILE A 245 -0.57 -16.50 14.16
CA ILE A 245 -0.24 -15.10 14.42
C ILE A 245 -0.59 -14.25 13.19
N VAL A 246 -0.25 -14.73 11.98
CA VAL A 246 -0.61 -14.06 10.72
C VAL A 246 -2.12 -13.93 10.60
N TRP A 247 -2.88 -15.01 10.80
CA TRP A 247 -4.34 -14.97 10.73
C TRP A 247 -4.98 -14.09 11.82
N ALA A 248 -4.45 -14.09 13.03
CA ALA A 248 -4.91 -13.17 14.07
C ALA A 248 -4.68 -11.71 13.68
N GLY A 249 -3.52 -11.40 13.10
CA GLY A 249 -3.22 -10.08 12.57
C GLY A 249 -4.13 -9.68 11.40
N GLU A 250 -4.33 -10.57 10.44
CA GLU A 250 -5.26 -10.35 9.32
C GLU A 250 -6.70 -10.14 9.81
N ALA A 251 -7.14 -10.94 10.80
CA ALA A 251 -8.46 -10.78 11.43
C ALA A 251 -8.62 -9.39 12.08
N LEU A 252 -7.59 -8.87 12.76
CA LEU A 252 -7.63 -7.53 13.33
C LEU A 252 -7.66 -6.44 12.23
N PHE A 253 -6.91 -6.62 11.14
CA PHE A 253 -6.84 -5.67 10.04
C PHE A 253 -8.14 -5.58 9.22
N VAL A 254 -8.83 -6.73 9.04
CA VAL A 254 -10.10 -6.81 8.31
C VAL A 254 -11.31 -6.57 9.23
N LEU A 255 -11.22 -6.87 10.49
CA LEU A 255 -12.16 -7.05 11.61
C LEU A 255 -12.56 -8.52 11.78
N PRO A 256 -12.46 -9.08 13.00
CA PRO A 256 -12.70 -10.51 13.25
C PRO A 256 -14.07 -11.00 12.79
N TRP A 257 -15.10 -10.19 12.94
CA TRP A 257 -16.48 -10.51 12.53
C TRP A 257 -16.74 -10.40 11.01
N LEU A 258 -15.81 -9.81 10.24
CA LEU A 258 -15.79 -9.91 8.78
C LEU A 258 -14.89 -11.06 8.34
N PHE A 259 -13.73 -11.23 8.98
CA PHE A 259 -12.75 -12.25 8.67
C PHE A 259 -13.32 -13.67 8.73
N VAL A 260 -13.95 -14.03 9.86
CA VAL A 260 -14.47 -15.40 10.05
C VAL A 260 -15.51 -15.78 9.00
N PRO A 261 -16.57 -14.99 8.75
CA PRO A 261 -17.49 -15.30 7.66
C PRO A 261 -16.81 -15.34 6.28
N MET A 262 -15.85 -14.47 6.00
CA MET A 262 -15.11 -14.49 4.71
C MET A 262 -14.38 -15.81 4.49
N ILE A 263 -13.68 -16.33 5.50
CA ILE A 263 -13.00 -17.63 5.40
C ILE A 263 -14.02 -18.77 5.18
N VAL A 264 -15.13 -18.77 5.91
CA VAL A 264 -16.19 -19.78 5.74
C VAL A 264 -16.79 -19.73 4.32
N LEU A 265 -17.06 -18.53 3.81
CA LEU A 265 -17.59 -18.32 2.46
C LEU A 265 -16.58 -18.69 1.37
N MET A 266 -15.30 -18.39 1.58
CA MET A 266 -14.23 -18.83 0.66
C MET A 266 -14.18 -20.37 0.58
N ILE A 267 -14.14 -21.04 1.71
CA ILE A 267 -14.16 -22.52 1.77
C ILE A 267 -15.43 -23.06 1.11
N GLY A 268 -16.59 -22.45 1.40
CA GLY A 268 -17.87 -22.82 0.76
C GLY A 268 -17.85 -22.68 -0.75
N GLY A 269 -17.26 -21.60 -1.27
CA GLY A 269 -17.11 -21.36 -2.72
C GLY A 269 -16.15 -22.33 -3.41
N LEU A 270 -15.20 -22.92 -2.68
CA LEU A 270 -14.27 -23.91 -3.22
C LEU A 270 -14.81 -25.34 -3.22
N ARG A 271 -15.93 -25.61 -2.54
CA ARG A 271 -16.51 -26.96 -2.48
C ARG A 271 -17.01 -27.45 -3.84
N PRO A 272 -16.98 -28.76 -4.10
CA PRO A 272 -17.67 -29.34 -5.25
C PRO A 272 -19.16 -28.96 -5.23
N GLY A 273 -19.69 -28.54 -6.38
CA GLY A 273 -21.10 -28.13 -6.50
C GLY A 273 -21.39 -26.66 -6.09
N ALA A 274 -20.41 -25.90 -5.62
CA ALA A 274 -20.59 -24.48 -5.35
C ALA A 274 -21.05 -23.71 -6.61
N GLU A 275 -21.87 -22.67 -6.42
CA GLU A 275 -22.28 -21.80 -7.52
C GLU A 275 -21.07 -21.25 -8.27
N ARG A 276 -21.14 -21.22 -9.60
CA ARG A 276 -20.03 -20.79 -10.48
C ARG A 276 -19.47 -19.42 -10.11
N LYS A 277 -20.33 -18.45 -9.77
CA LYS A 277 -19.94 -17.10 -9.37
C LYS A 277 -19.26 -17.05 -7.98
N ALA A 278 -19.70 -17.90 -7.05
CA ALA A 278 -19.05 -18.03 -5.74
C ALA A 278 -17.66 -18.68 -5.87
N ARG A 279 -17.55 -19.73 -6.70
CA ARG A 279 -16.28 -20.37 -7.03
C ARG A 279 -15.31 -19.41 -7.69
N PHE A 280 -15.76 -18.57 -8.61
CA PHE A 280 -14.95 -17.54 -9.25
C PHE A 280 -14.27 -16.63 -8.21
N LEU A 281 -15.05 -16.05 -7.31
CA LEU A 281 -14.53 -15.15 -6.28
C LEU A 281 -13.62 -15.87 -5.26
N ALA A 282 -14.01 -17.09 -4.85
CA ALA A 282 -13.21 -17.89 -3.92
C ALA A 282 -11.85 -18.30 -4.52
N MET A 283 -11.80 -18.63 -5.82
CA MET A 283 -10.55 -18.95 -6.51
C MET A 283 -9.64 -17.72 -6.64
N LEU A 284 -10.19 -16.53 -6.92
CA LEU A 284 -9.43 -15.29 -6.92
C LEU A 284 -8.86 -14.97 -5.52
N ALA A 285 -9.53 -15.38 -4.45
CA ALA A 285 -9.17 -15.06 -3.07
C ALA A 285 -8.16 -16.04 -2.45
N VAL A 286 -8.27 -17.34 -2.77
CA VAL A 286 -7.61 -18.40 -1.99
C VAL A 286 -6.09 -18.31 -1.99
N ILE A 287 -5.48 -17.98 -3.13
CA ILE A 287 -4.01 -17.92 -3.22
C ILE A 287 -3.45 -16.77 -2.37
N PRO A 288 -3.90 -15.48 -2.51
CA PRO A 288 -3.41 -14.41 -1.65
C PRO A 288 -3.66 -14.66 -0.16
N VAL A 289 -4.82 -15.21 0.22
CA VAL A 289 -5.16 -15.48 1.64
C VAL A 289 -4.29 -16.58 2.23
N MET A 290 -4.04 -17.66 1.49
CA MET A 290 -3.35 -18.82 2.04
C MET A 290 -1.82 -18.73 1.95
N LEU A 291 -1.29 -18.09 0.89
CA LEU A 291 0.15 -18.12 0.61
C LEU A 291 0.99 -17.61 1.78
N PHE A 292 0.63 -16.47 2.35
CA PHE A 292 1.43 -15.84 3.40
C PHE A 292 1.38 -16.61 4.71
N SER A 293 0.27 -17.27 5.01
CA SER A 293 0.15 -18.19 6.12
C SER A 293 1.02 -19.44 5.93
N VAL A 294 1.07 -19.96 4.69
CA VAL A 294 1.93 -21.11 4.34
C VAL A 294 3.41 -20.72 4.41
N VAL A 295 3.79 -19.56 3.84
CA VAL A 295 5.16 -19.04 3.91
C VAL A 295 5.58 -18.77 5.35
N ALA A 296 4.67 -18.40 6.24
CA ALA A 296 4.94 -18.17 7.66
C ALA A 296 5.47 -19.43 8.39
N LEU A 297 5.23 -20.64 7.86
CA LEU A 297 5.71 -21.88 8.44
C LEU A 297 7.24 -21.99 8.44
N TRP A 298 7.92 -21.38 7.46
CA TRP A 298 9.37 -21.52 7.30
C TRP A 298 10.13 -20.20 7.20
N SER A 299 9.49 -19.10 6.77
CA SER A 299 10.21 -17.84 6.59
C SER A 299 10.60 -17.23 7.95
N SER A 300 11.87 -16.85 8.08
CA SER A 300 12.36 -16.06 9.22
C SER A 300 11.98 -14.58 9.14
N ARG A 301 11.55 -14.10 7.97
CA ARG A 301 11.19 -12.69 7.72
C ARG A 301 9.82 -12.36 8.31
N LYS A 302 9.63 -11.08 8.64
CA LYS A 302 8.34 -10.59 9.11
C LYS A 302 7.34 -10.56 7.95
N ILE A 303 6.20 -11.25 8.12
CA ILE A 303 5.08 -11.20 7.18
C ILE A 303 4.14 -10.10 7.64
N LEU A 304 3.78 -9.20 6.73
CA LEU A 304 2.87 -8.11 7.02
C LEU A 304 1.43 -8.54 6.71
N TYR A 305 0.54 -8.35 7.66
CA TYR A 305 -0.84 -8.86 7.63
C TYR A 305 -1.68 -8.34 6.46
N HIS A 306 -1.37 -7.16 5.93
CA HIS A 306 -2.07 -6.58 4.78
C HIS A 306 -1.69 -7.22 3.43
N TRP A 307 -0.68 -8.09 3.36
CA TRP A 307 -0.28 -8.69 2.08
C TRP A 307 -1.34 -9.62 1.50
N ALA A 308 -2.18 -10.23 2.36
CA ALA A 308 -3.30 -11.08 1.95
C ALA A 308 -4.56 -10.29 1.52
N ALA A 309 -4.59 -8.98 1.73
CA ALA A 309 -5.76 -8.13 1.48
C ALA A 309 -6.37 -8.26 0.07
N PRO A 310 -5.59 -8.39 -1.04
CA PRO A 310 -6.17 -8.62 -2.36
C PRO A 310 -7.08 -9.85 -2.45
N GLY A 311 -6.84 -10.85 -1.60
CA GLY A 311 -7.72 -12.03 -1.48
C GLY A 311 -9.01 -11.69 -0.74
N TYR A 312 -8.92 -11.00 0.41
CA TYR A 312 -10.11 -10.56 1.15
C TYR A 312 -10.98 -9.61 0.34
N LEU A 313 -10.39 -8.77 -0.51
CA LEU A 313 -11.12 -7.91 -1.43
C LEU A 313 -12.13 -8.69 -2.29
N MET A 314 -11.74 -9.86 -2.78
CA MET A 314 -12.60 -10.72 -3.61
C MET A 314 -13.71 -11.43 -2.83
N LEU A 315 -13.67 -11.39 -1.49
CA LEU A 315 -14.67 -12.05 -0.63
C LEU A 315 -15.80 -11.10 -0.18
N PHE A 316 -15.65 -9.78 -0.30
CA PHE A 316 -16.73 -8.84 0.04
C PHE A 316 -18.01 -9.06 -0.74
N PRO A 317 -18.00 -9.39 -2.05
CA PRO A 317 -19.22 -9.73 -2.77
C PRO A 317 -19.96 -10.94 -2.18
N LEU A 318 -19.22 -11.97 -1.78
CA LEU A 318 -19.80 -13.15 -1.10
C LEU A 318 -20.37 -12.80 0.26
N LEU A 319 -19.68 -11.97 1.02
CA LEU A 319 -20.14 -11.49 2.32
C LEU A 319 -21.43 -10.68 2.18
N GLY A 320 -21.49 -9.77 1.19
CA GLY A 320 -22.69 -8.99 0.91
C GLY A 320 -23.88 -9.88 0.51
N TYR A 321 -23.65 -10.89 -0.31
CA TYR A 321 -24.66 -11.88 -0.67
C TYR A 321 -25.13 -12.69 0.55
N TRP A 322 -24.22 -13.22 1.35
CA TRP A 322 -24.56 -13.94 2.57
C TRP A 322 -25.45 -13.13 3.51
N VAL A 323 -25.18 -11.84 3.71
CA VAL A 323 -26.03 -10.97 4.56
C VAL A 323 -27.47 -10.92 4.04
N THR A 324 -27.68 -10.95 2.73
CA THR A 324 -29.05 -10.93 2.14
C THR A 324 -29.80 -12.24 2.31
N THR A 325 -29.10 -13.37 2.53
CA THR A 325 -29.72 -14.68 2.79
C THR A 325 -30.12 -14.88 4.25
N LEU A 326 -29.67 -14.03 5.18
CA LEU A 326 -29.97 -14.12 6.60
C LEU A 326 -31.46 -13.80 6.88
N ASP A 327 -32.00 -14.42 7.93
CA ASP A 327 -33.29 -14.03 8.49
C ASP A 327 -33.29 -12.59 9.02
N HIS A 328 -34.49 -12.07 9.31
CA HIS A 328 -34.61 -10.67 9.74
C HIS A 328 -33.84 -10.37 11.02
N LYS A 329 -33.88 -11.27 12.03
CA LYS A 329 -33.20 -11.05 13.34
C LYS A 329 -31.68 -10.97 13.17
N ARG A 330 -31.10 -11.91 12.42
CA ARG A 330 -29.65 -11.93 12.14
C ARG A 330 -29.22 -10.74 11.30
N ARG A 331 -30.02 -10.33 10.33
CA ARG A 331 -29.74 -9.13 9.51
C ARG A 331 -29.76 -7.85 10.34
N VAL A 332 -30.67 -7.73 11.31
CA VAL A 332 -30.69 -6.62 12.28
C VAL A 332 -29.40 -6.63 13.12
N LEU A 333 -28.93 -7.81 13.57
CA LEU A 333 -27.65 -7.92 14.28
C LEU A 333 -26.48 -7.47 13.43
N VAL A 334 -26.37 -7.95 12.17
CA VAL A 334 -25.31 -7.51 11.24
C VAL A 334 -25.35 -5.99 11.02
N ARG A 335 -26.54 -5.40 10.90
CA ARG A 335 -26.67 -3.94 10.81
C ARG A 335 -26.13 -3.23 12.05
N ARG A 336 -26.42 -3.72 13.24
CA ARG A 336 -25.90 -3.15 14.51
C ARG A 336 -24.38 -3.27 14.58
N VAL A 337 -23.82 -4.41 14.19
CA VAL A 337 -22.37 -4.63 14.12
C VAL A 337 -21.73 -3.68 13.10
N ALA A 338 -22.33 -3.50 11.92
CA ALA A 338 -21.81 -2.57 10.91
C ALA A 338 -21.82 -1.11 11.41
N VAL A 339 -22.90 -0.68 12.06
CA VAL A 339 -23.00 0.66 12.68
C VAL A 339 -21.95 0.82 13.79
N GLY A 340 -21.82 -0.18 14.67
CA GLY A 340 -20.80 -0.19 15.73
C GLY A 340 -19.38 -0.13 15.17
N SER A 341 -19.09 -0.88 14.08
CA SER A 341 -17.80 -0.84 13.39
C SER A 341 -17.52 0.52 12.78
N ALA A 342 -18.51 1.14 12.13
CA ALA A 342 -18.39 2.50 11.59
C ALA A 342 -18.14 3.51 12.71
N GLY A 343 -18.86 3.40 13.84
CA GLY A 343 -18.65 4.25 15.00
C GLY A 343 -17.26 4.08 15.60
N LEU A 344 -16.78 2.84 15.74
CA LEU A 344 -15.43 2.54 16.23
C LEU A 344 -14.36 3.12 15.27
N LEU A 345 -14.54 2.96 13.97
CA LEU A 345 -13.61 3.50 12.97
C LEU A 345 -13.53 5.02 13.05
N VAL A 346 -14.69 5.70 13.05
CA VAL A 346 -14.76 7.17 13.16
C VAL A 346 -14.17 7.65 14.48
N PHE A 347 -14.51 6.99 15.60
CA PHE A 347 -13.92 7.29 16.91
C PHE A 347 -12.40 7.14 16.89
N SER A 348 -11.87 6.03 16.35
CA SER A 348 -10.42 5.80 16.27
C SER A 348 -9.73 6.88 15.44
N VAL A 349 -10.32 7.26 14.29
CA VAL A 349 -9.79 8.33 13.43
C VAL A 349 -9.77 9.67 14.15
N LEU A 350 -10.87 10.04 14.80
CA LEU A 350 -10.97 11.29 15.55
C LEU A 350 -10.04 11.30 16.75
N PHE A 351 -9.95 10.20 17.49
CA PHE A 351 -9.09 10.05 18.66
C PHE A 351 -7.61 10.14 18.28
N ILE A 352 -7.15 9.37 17.29
CA ILE A 352 -5.77 9.42 16.82
C ILE A 352 -5.46 10.79 16.21
N GLY A 353 -6.37 11.33 15.40
CA GLY A 353 -6.22 12.67 14.84
C GLY A 353 -6.13 13.76 15.90
N ALA A 354 -6.93 13.66 16.95
CA ALA A 354 -6.89 14.59 18.07
C ALA A 354 -5.59 14.43 18.88
N GLU A 355 -5.15 13.21 19.15
CA GLU A 355 -3.87 12.95 19.81
C GLU A 355 -2.70 13.51 19.01
N LEU A 356 -2.64 13.22 17.71
CA LEU A 356 -1.60 13.73 16.83
C LEU A 356 -1.61 15.26 16.67
N ASN A 357 -2.78 15.92 16.75
CA ASN A 357 -2.85 17.37 16.58
C ASN A 357 -2.82 18.16 17.89
N PHE A 358 -3.15 17.57 19.03
CA PHE A 358 -3.30 18.29 20.30
C PHE A 358 -2.52 17.67 21.44
N GLY A 359 -1.98 16.45 21.32
CA GLY A 359 -1.21 15.77 22.37
C GLY A 359 -2.02 15.59 23.66
N ILE A 360 -3.24 15.03 23.55
CA ILE A 360 -4.24 14.96 24.62
C ILE A 360 -3.78 14.06 25.76
N ILE A 361 -3.03 12.99 25.46
CA ILE A 361 -2.59 12.00 26.44
C ILE A 361 -1.15 12.28 26.84
N PRO A 362 -0.88 12.71 28.10
CA PRO A 362 0.48 12.83 28.58
C PRO A 362 1.22 11.48 28.52
N GLY A 363 2.39 11.48 27.88
CA GLY A 363 3.22 10.28 27.79
C GLY A 363 2.77 9.25 26.74
N PHE A 364 1.83 9.57 25.85
CA PHE A 364 1.33 8.67 24.80
C PHE A 364 2.47 7.97 24.02
N ASN A 365 3.52 8.69 23.65
CA ASN A 365 4.66 8.13 22.94
C ASN A 365 5.42 7.06 23.75
N GLY A 366 5.39 7.12 25.08
CA GLY A 366 5.99 6.13 25.97
C GLY A 366 5.26 4.78 26.01
N LEU A 367 4.04 4.71 25.47
CA LEU A 367 3.30 3.45 25.34
C LEU A 367 3.81 2.58 24.18
N PHE A 368 4.65 3.13 23.32
CA PHE A 368 5.19 2.46 22.14
C PHE A 368 6.69 2.24 22.26
N PRO A 369 7.27 1.22 21.62
CA PRO A 369 8.71 1.07 21.50
C PRO A 369 9.36 2.34 20.90
N LEU A 370 10.58 2.63 21.30
CA LEU A 370 11.35 3.78 20.80
C LEU A 370 11.32 3.82 19.25
N GLY A 371 11.00 4.97 18.69
CA GLY A 371 10.92 5.18 17.24
C GLY A 371 9.63 4.66 16.56
N HIS A 372 8.75 3.96 17.28
CA HIS A 372 7.53 3.35 16.72
C HIS A 372 6.23 4.04 17.15
N SER A 373 6.30 5.17 17.85
CA SER A 373 5.09 5.90 18.22
C SER A 373 4.38 6.46 16.98
N PRO A 374 3.04 6.47 16.97
CA PRO A 374 2.27 7.07 15.88
C PRO A 374 2.65 8.53 15.61
N GLU A 375 3.00 9.30 16.64
CA GLU A 375 3.44 10.68 16.52
C GLU A 375 4.75 10.78 15.73
N ILE A 376 5.78 9.99 16.07
CA ILE A 376 7.05 9.97 15.33
C ILE A 376 6.84 9.58 13.87
N GLN A 377 5.94 8.62 13.62
CA GLN A 377 5.67 8.14 12.27
C GLN A 377 4.86 9.13 11.42
N ALA A 378 3.87 9.82 12.01
CA ALA A 378 2.92 10.65 11.27
C ALA A 378 3.24 12.15 11.27
N VAL A 379 4.21 12.62 12.07
CA VAL A 379 4.58 14.04 12.11
C VAL A 379 5.43 14.42 10.89
N ASP A 380 5.08 15.52 10.24
CA ASP A 380 5.88 16.13 9.19
C ASP A 380 7.08 16.88 9.77
N TRP A 381 8.22 16.78 9.09
CA TRP A 381 9.44 17.47 9.49
C TRP A 381 9.50 18.90 8.93
N THR A 382 8.41 19.65 9.06
CA THR A 382 8.25 20.98 8.45
C THR A 382 9.34 21.98 8.81
N GLY A 383 9.82 21.98 10.06
CA GLY A 383 10.90 22.84 10.51
C GLY A 383 12.30 22.46 10.03
N PHE A 384 12.46 21.30 9.38
CA PHE A 384 13.77 20.79 8.95
C PHE A 384 14.43 21.71 7.91
N ARG A 385 13.71 22.12 6.87
CA ARG A 385 14.20 23.05 5.85
C ARG A 385 14.63 24.38 6.43
N ALA A 386 13.86 24.95 7.39
CA ALA A 386 14.18 26.22 8.03
C ALA A 386 15.49 26.15 8.82
N GLN A 387 15.73 25.06 9.56
CA GLN A 387 16.97 24.85 10.29
C GLN A 387 18.18 24.76 9.35
N LEU A 388 18.10 24.06 8.22
CA LEU A 388 19.18 23.99 7.24
C LEU A 388 19.43 25.35 6.58
N ARG A 389 18.37 26.11 6.28
CA ARG A 389 18.48 27.45 5.70
C ARG A 389 19.17 28.42 6.68
N ALA A 390 18.79 28.40 7.95
CA ALA A 390 19.38 29.23 8.99
C ALA A 390 20.89 28.96 9.20
N ARG A 391 21.33 27.70 8.90
CA ARG A 391 22.75 27.32 8.95
C ARG A 391 23.51 27.60 7.64
N GLY A 392 22.87 28.16 6.62
CA GLY A 392 23.46 28.40 5.31
C GLY A 392 23.75 27.15 4.48
N LEU A 393 23.36 25.95 4.96
CA LEU A 393 23.70 24.68 4.33
C LEU A 393 23.06 24.50 2.94
N LEU A 394 21.86 25.02 2.75
CA LEU A 394 21.14 24.91 1.45
C LEU A 394 21.72 25.83 0.36
N ARG A 395 22.66 26.71 0.68
CA ARG A 395 23.35 27.61 -0.29
C ARG A 395 24.71 27.06 -0.69
N ARG A 396 25.20 25.99 -0.09
CA ARG A 396 26.51 25.41 -0.42
C ARG A 396 26.43 24.73 -1.79
N HIS A 397 27.41 24.95 -2.63
CA HIS A 397 27.60 24.21 -3.85
C HIS A 397 28.03 22.78 -3.56
N HIS A 398 27.74 21.85 -4.43
CA HIS A 398 28.09 20.44 -4.25
C HIS A 398 27.65 19.91 -2.89
N PHE A 399 26.35 20.08 -2.57
CA PHE A 399 25.77 19.70 -1.27
C PHE A 399 24.67 18.64 -1.46
N ALA A 400 24.78 17.59 -0.66
CA ALA A 400 23.76 16.55 -0.57
C ALA A 400 23.53 16.13 0.89
N ILE A 401 22.48 15.40 1.14
CA ILE A 401 22.14 14.86 2.46
C ILE A 401 22.12 13.34 2.38
N ALA A 402 22.81 12.67 3.28
CA ALA A 402 22.75 11.25 3.48
C ALA A 402 22.06 10.92 4.81
N ALA A 403 20.98 10.18 4.78
CA ALA A 403 20.40 9.60 5.99
C ALA A 403 21.03 8.24 6.30
N THR A 404 21.01 7.84 7.57
CA THR A 404 21.48 6.51 8.00
C THR A 404 20.39 5.44 7.89
N ARG A 405 19.16 5.82 7.52
CA ARG A 405 18.02 4.93 7.30
C ARG A 405 17.11 5.48 6.21
N TRP A 406 16.54 4.61 5.38
CA TRP A 406 15.67 4.98 4.27
C TRP A 406 14.42 5.77 4.70
N PHE A 407 13.82 5.42 5.83
CA PHE A 407 12.62 6.10 6.31
C PHE A 407 12.91 7.54 6.75
N ASN A 408 14.11 7.86 7.26
CA ASN A 408 14.53 9.23 7.51
C ASN A 408 14.83 9.98 6.22
N ALA A 409 15.45 9.30 5.24
CA ALA A 409 15.64 9.88 3.91
C ALA A 409 14.29 10.25 3.27
N GLY A 410 13.27 9.43 3.45
CA GLY A 410 11.89 9.73 3.02
C GLY A 410 11.34 11.01 3.66
N LYS A 411 11.42 11.14 4.99
CA LYS A 411 10.99 12.34 5.72
C LYS A 411 11.78 13.59 5.30
N ILE A 412 13.10 13.46 5.15
CA ILE A 412 13.99 14.55 4.71
C ILE A 412 13.67 14.96 3.27
N GLY A 413 13.56 13.99 2.37
CA GLY A 413 13.26 14.24 0.96
C GLY A 413 11.91 14.92 0.78
N TYR A 414 10.88 14.45 1.51
CA TYR A 414 9.58 15.11 1.54
C TYR A 414 9.66 16.56 2.06
N ALA A 415 10.32 16.79 3.19
CA ALA A 415 10.46 18.13 3.78
C ALA A 415 11.25 19.11 2.90
N LEU A 416 12.22 18.63 2.13
CA LEU A 416 13.09 19.44 1.28
C LEU A 416 12.62 19.54 -0.19
N GLY A 417 11.74 18.65 -0.63
CA GLY A 417 11.34 18.58 -2.03
C GLY A 417 12.50 18.24 -2.98
N PRO A 418 12.28 18.29 -4.31
CA PRO A 418 13.22 17.78 -5.32
C PRO A 418 14.51 18.60 -5.51
N SER A 419 14.62 19.76 -4.87
CA SER A 419 15.77 20.67 -5.06
C SER A 419 17.06 20.22 -4.35
N VAL A 420 16.98 19.28 -3.43
CA VAL A 420 18.12 18.78 -2.64
C VAL A 420 18.29 17.30 -2.89
N LYS A 421 19.50 16.86 -3.24
CA LYS A 421 19.83 15.44 -3.37
C LYS A 421 19.80 14.79 -1.98
N VAL A 422 18.97 13.76 -1.84
CA VAL A 422 18.90 12.95 -0.61
C VAL A 422 19.23 11.50 -0.98
N THR A 423 20.12 10.88 -0.18
CA THR A 423 20.54 9.48 -0.32
C THR A 423 20.56 8.78 1.04
N VAL A 424 20.94 7.50 1.04
CA VAL A 424 21.05 6.68 2.25
C VAL A 424 22.44 6.04 2.30
N PHE A 425 23.09 6.20 3.44
CA PHE A 425 24.38 5.54 3.74
C PHE A 425 24.13 4.30 4.61
N ASP A 426 23.38 3.36 4.08
CA ASP A 426 23.07 2.06 4.68
C ASP A 426 22.92 1.01 3.55
N SER A 427 23.10 -0.26 3.88
CA SER A 427 22.88 -1.37 2.95
C SER A 427 21.42 -1.50 2.49
N ASP A 428 20.47 -1.02 3.32
CA ASP A 428 19.05 -1.00 3.04
C ASP A 428 18.62 0.41 2.58
N ALA A 429 19.15 0.82 1.43
CA ALA A 429 18.93 2.16 0.89
C ALA A 429 17.58 2.32 0.16
N HIS A 430 16.87 1.24 -0.14
CA HIS A 430 15.66 1.26 -0.94
C HIS A 430 15.85 2.03 -2.26
N GLU A 431 14.81 2.74 -2.76
CA GLU A 431 14.91 3.51 -4.01
C GLU A 431 16.01 4.58 -4.00
N PHE A 432 16.42 5.08 -2.84
CA PHE A 432 17.50 6.08 -2.75
C PHE A 432 18.85 5.56 -3.26
N GLY A 433 19.08 4.24 -3.22
CA GLY A 433 20.26 3.61 -3.78
C GLY A 433 20.30 3.62 -5.32
N PHE A 434 19.15 3.75 -5.95
CA PHE A 434 19.01 3.81 -7.41
C PHE A 434 18.82 5.25 -7.92
N SER A 435 18.11 6.08 -7.18
CA SER A 435 17.87 7.48 -7.54
C SER A 435 19.12 8.35 -7.40
N VAL A 436 20.05 8.01 -6.52
CA VAL A 436 21.37 8.64 -6.35
C VAL A 436 22.44 7.56 -6.46
N PRO A 437 22.95 7.27 -7.65
CA PRO A 437 23.90 6.20 -7.87
C PRO A 437 25.16 6.33 -7.00
N PRO A 438 25.70 5.22 -6.48
CA PRO A 438 26.99 5.20 -5.80
C PRO A 438 28.07 5.90 -6.65
N GLY A 439 28.89 6.73 -6.02
CA GLY A 439 29.94 7.47 -6.69
C GLY A 439 29.51 8.81 -7.30
N SER A 440 28.21 9.05 -7.52
CA SER A 440 27.73 10.34 -8.12
C SER A 440 27.87 11.54 -7.19
N LEU A 441 28.21 11.32 -5.93
CA LEU A 441 28.44 12.35 -4.92
C LEU A 441 29.91 12.43 -4.46
N ILE A 442 30.83 11.74 -5.14
CA ILE A 442 32.26 11.86 -4.86
C ILE A 442 32.69 13.29 -5.14
N GLY A 443 33.40 13.90 -4.21
CA GLY A 443 33.75 15.33 -4.22
C GLY A 443 32.71 16.25 -3.56
N ASP A 444 31.48 15.78 -3.32
CA ASP A 444 30.42 16.60 -2.73
C ASP A 444 30.59 16.70 -1.20
N ASN A 445 30.03 17.79 -0.64
CA ASN A 445 29.88 17.98 0.81
C ASN A 445 28.57 17.32 1.26
N ILE A 446 28.66 16.41 2.24
CA ILE A 446 27.53 15.61 2.66
C ILE A 446 27.15 15.94 4.11
N LEU A 447 25.88 16.29 4.32
CA LEU A 447 25.30 16.32 5.64
C LEU A 447 24.77 14.93 5.98
N ILE A 448 25.40 14.22 6.91
CA ILE A 448 24.91 12.93 7.39
C ILE A 448 23.94 13.16 8.53
N VAL A 449 22.73 12.61 8.41
CA VAL A 449 21.67 12.71 9.42
C VAL A 449 21.40 11.32 10.00
N GLY A 450 21.75 11.13 11.28
CA GLY A 450 21.50 9.89 12.00
C GLY A 450 20.06 9.79 12.53
N THR A 451 19.65 8.57 12.85
CA THR A 451 18.38 8.31 13.54
C THR A 451 18.49 8.47 15.04
N GLU A 452 19.42 7.74 15.59
CA GLU A 452 19.70 7.61 17.03
C GLU A 452 21.17 7.22 17.22
N GLY A 453 21.63 7.29 18.45
CA GLY A 453 23.00 6.93 18.79
C GLY A 453 23.90 8.13 19.05
N SER A 454 25.14 7.87 19.44
CA SER A 454 26.10 8.94 19.72
C SER A 454 26.71 9.46 18.42
N SER A 455 26.80 10.78 18.29
CA SER A 455 27.52 11.40 17.19
C SER A 455 28.95 10.88 17.05
N LYS A 456 29.56 10.41 18.15
CA LYS A 456 30.91 9.81 18.18
C LYS A 456 30.94 8.47 17.43
N ALA A 457 29.94 7.61 17.61
CA ALA A 457 29.86 6.34 16.90
C ALA A 457 29.70 6.54 15.38
N LEU A 458 28.81 7.47 14.99
CA LEU A 458 28.64 7.84 13.59
C LEU A 458 29.92 8.48 13.01
N LEU A 459 30.60 9.33 13.77
CA LEU A 459 31.86 9.94 13.34
C LEU A 459 32.93 8.88 13.05
N ASN A 460 33.09 7.90 13.92
CA ASN A 460 34.07 6.82 13.72
C ASN A 460 33.74 5.99 12.48
N LEU A 461 32.46 5.73 12.22
CA LEU A 461 31.99 4.96 11.07
C LEU A 461 32.27 5.68 9.74
N TYR A 462 31.95 6.96 9.66
CA TYR A 462 32.00 7.71 8.39
C TYR A 462 33.29 8.49 8.16
N ARG A 463 34.14 8.67 9.17
CA ARG A 463 35.40 9.42 9.06
C ARG A 463 36.31 8.96 7.92
N PRO A 464 36.47 7.65 7.63
CA PRO A 464 37.35 7.20 6.55
C PRO A 464 36.86 7.54 5.15
N LEU A 465 35.60 8.01 5.02
CA LEU A 465 34.97 8.26 3.72
C LEU A 465 35.19 9.69 3.21
N PHE A 466 35.64 10.62 4.08
CA PHE A 466 35.72 12.06 3.77
C PHE A 466 37.15 12.59 3.90
N HIS A 467 37.41 13.70 3.23
CA HIS A 467 38.62 14.47 3.48
C HIS A 467 38.64 14.99 4.89
N SER A 468 37.54 15.61 5.34
CA SER A 468 37.32 15.99 6.73
C SER A 468 35.85 15.80 7.10
N ILE A 469 35.61 15.51 8.37
CA ILE A 469 34.25 15.35 8.89
C ILE A 469 34.20 15.82 10.34
N THR A 470 33.19 16.57 10.68
CA THR A 470 32.98 17.15 12.01
C THR A 470 31.60 16.88 12.54
N VAL A 471 31.44 16.89 13.86
CA VAL A 471 30.14 16.80 14.51
C VAL A 471 29.44 18.15 14.39
N GLY A 472 28.32 18.14 13.66
CA GLY A 472 27.46 19.31 13.51
C GLY A 472 26.45 19.45 14.67
N LYS A 473 25.81 20.63 14.75
CA LYS A 473 24.71 20.83 15.70
C LYS A 473 23.49 19.95 15.33
N ALA A 474 22.98 19.18 16.29
CA ALA A 474 21.81 18.31 16.06
C ALA A 474 20.62 19.06 15.44
N LEU A 475 19.88 18.38 14.58
CA LEU A 475 18.61 18.86 14.04
C LEU A 475 17.47 18.44 14.98
N ILE A 476 16.57 19.37 15.24
CA ILE A 476 15.50 19.18 16.23
C ILE A 476 14.17 19.11 15.50
N ILE A 477 13.49 17.98 15.63
CA ILE A 477 12.10 17.87 15.23
C ILE A 477 11.24 18.18 16.44
N ARG A 478 10.35 19.17 16.27
CA ARG A 478 9.41 19.58 17.31
C ARG A 478 7.99 19.29 16.89
N HIS A 479 7.18 18.92 17.87
CA HIS A 479 5.75 18.80 17.72
C HIS A 479 5.07 19.36 18.97
N HIS A 480 4.05 20.19 18.82
CA HIS A 480 3.38 20.92 19.92
C HIS A 480 4.35 21.62 20.90
N GLY A 481 5.39 22.27 20.36
CA GLY A 481 6.41 22.95 21.16
C GLY A 481 7.39 22.01 21.87
N ARG A 482 7.11 20.72 21.97
CA ARG A 482 8.00 19.71 22.58
C ARG A 482 9.01 19.18 21.56
N ILE A 483 10.17 18.75 22.06
CA ILE A 483 11.16 18.07 21.23
C ILE A 483 10.70 16.62 21.06
N LEU A 484 10.41 16.25 19.81
CA LEU A 484 10.04 14.89 19.45
C LEU A 484 11.28 14.04 19.13
N LEU A 485 12.19 14.57 18.31
CA LEU A 485 13.43 13.90 17.91
C LEU A 485 14.62 14.86 17.97
N ARG A 486 15.77 14.32 18.37
CA ARG A 486 17.10 14.95 18.25
C ARG A 486 17.94 14.13 17.30
N LEU A 487 18.10 14.60 16.08
CA LEU A 487 18.84 13.91 15.03
C LEU A 487 20.31 14.31 15.08
N PRO A 488 21.23 13.40 15.39
CA PRO A 488 22.67 13.67 15.34
C PRO A 488 23.08 13.95 13.89
N VAL A 489 24.01 14.89 13.72
CA VAL A 489 24.44 15.35 12.41
C VAL A 489 25.95 15.36 12.33
N LEU A 490 26.48 14.92 11.18
CA LEU A 490 27.87 15.11 10.81
C LEU A 490 27.95 15.95 9.54
N GLU A 491 28.90 16.86 9.48
CA GLU A 491 29.25 17.65 8.29
C GLU A 491 30.53 17.10 7.69
N GLY A 492 30.37 16.36 6.58
CA GLY A 492 31.47 15.81 5.79
C GLY A 492 31.81 16.75 4.64
N VAL A 493 33.09 16.98 4.42
CA VAL A 493 33.64 17.75 3.33
C VAL A 493 34.41 16.84 2.39
N ASP A 494 34.14 16.94 1.11
CA ASP A 494 34.80 16.17 0.06
C ASP A 494 34.69 14.66 0.29
N LEU A 495 33.58 14.07 -0.13
CA LEU A 495 33.38 12.62 -0.09
C LEU A 495 34.37 11.92 -1.02
N ARG A 496 35.31 11.15 -0.47
CA ARG A 496 36.36 10.45 -1.24
C ARG A 496 36.02 9.02 -1.58
N ARG A 497 35.18 8.39 -0.77
CA ARG A 497 34.80 6.99 -0.96
C ARG A 497 33.31 6.79 -0.60
N TRP A 498 32.61 6.02 -1.43
CA TRP A 498 31.24 5.61 -1.11
C TRP A 498 31.23 4.56 0.00
N PRO A 499 30.27 4.58 0.95
CA PRO A 499 30.15 3.54 1.96
C PRO A 499 29.98 2.15 1.30
N ASP A 500 30.73 1.18 1.74
CA ASP A 500 30.56 -0.20 1.27
C ASP A 500 29.20 -0.74 1.73
N ALA A 501 28.47 -1.40 0.83
CA ALA A 501 27.14 -1.98 1.11
C ALA A 501 27.16 -3.15 2.13
N LYS A 502 28.31 -3.47 2.71
CA LYS A 502 28.55 -4.60 3.62
C LYS A 502 28.93 -4.20 5.05
N ARG A 503 28.38 -3.10 5.57
CA ARG A 503 28.63 -2.84 7.00
C ARG A 503 27.34 -2.57 7.78
#